data_b684eeababdd5b7cca421678dbe5a923
#
_entry.id   b684eeababdd5b7cca421678dbe5a923
#
_cell.length_a   1.000
_cell.length_b   1.000
_cell.length_c   1.000
_cell.angle_alpha   90.00
_cell.angle_beta   90.00
_cell.angle_gamma   90.00
#
_symmetry.space_group_name_H-M   'P 1'
#
loop_
_entity.id
_entity.type
_entity.pdbx_description
1 polymer ?
#
loop_
_entity_poly.entity_id
_entity_poly.type
_entity_poly.pdbx_seq_one_letter_code
_entity_poly.pdbx_strand_id
1 'polypeptide(L)'
;TPAEQCYYLPEAEGYLETRLEQNGQTALYRDIELPLCTVLANMEHDGFEVNTEFLKNFGEKLDTEIADCTAAIYLYAGHEFNINSTKQLAAVLFDEMCLPYPKGKKTKTGYSTANDILEKVRDACEDPIIDNVIEYRKLSKLKSTYIDGLLKKVGEDGRIHTVFTQTVTQTGRISSTEPNLQNIPVRTELGRQLRKAFEAREGCTLIDADYSQIELRVGSW
;
A
#
# COMPACT_ATOMS: atom_id res chain seq x y z
N THR A 1 -5.84 -21.32 24.31
CA THR A 1 -4.96 -22.10 23.40
C THR A 1 -5.73 -22.50 22.15
N PRO A 2 -5.08 -22.84 21.01
CA PRO A 2 -5.75 -23.37 19.81
C PRO A 2 -6.61 -24.60 20.13
N ALA A 3 -6.17 -25.47 21.04
CA ALA A 3 -6.92 -26.65 21.46
C ALA A 3 -8.24 -26.29 22.18
N GLU A 4 -8.24 -25.26 23.04
CA GLU A 4 -9.46 -24.76 23.68
C GLU A 4 -10.42 -24.16 22.64
N GLN A 5 -9.90 -23.44 21.67
CA GLN A 5 -10.72 -22.90 20.58
C GLN A 5 -11.40 -24.01 19.78
N CYS A 6 -10.67 -25.07 19.41
CA CYS A 6 -11.25 -26.22 18.73
C CYS A 6 -12.31 -26.95 19.55
N TYR A 7 -12.20 -26.97 20.89
CA TYR A 7 -13.19 -27.60 21.76
C TYR A 7 -14.54 -26.88 21.76
N TYR A 8 -14.52 -25.52 21.70
CA TYR A 8 -15.74 -24.72 21.72
C TYR A 8 -16.36 -24.44 20.34
N LEU A 9 -15.65 -24.73 19.25
CA LEU A 9 -16.15 -24.49 17.89
C LEU A 9 -17.50 -25.19 17.60
N PRO A 10 -17.71 -26.48 17.95
CA PRO A 10 -18.99 -27.15 17.70
C PRO A 10 -20.18 -26.55 18.46
N GLU A 11 -19.94 -26.06 19.70
CA GLU A 11 -21.00 -25.38 20.47
C GLU A 11 -21.31 -24.00 19.88
N ALA A 12 -20.28 -23.29 19.40
CA ALA A 12 -20.44 -22.00 18.77
C ALA A 12 -21.18 -22.08 17.42
N GLU A 13 -21.04 -23.17 16.67
CA GLU A 13 -21.64 -23.39 15.35
C GLU A 13 -23.16 -23.23 15.40
N GLY A 14 -23.85 -23.97 16.27
CA GLY A 14 -25.31 -23.88 16.37
C GLY A 14 -25.82 -22.51 16.80
N TYR A 15 -25.09 -21.82 17.69
CA TYR A 15 -25.41 -20.46 18.06
C TYR A 15 -25.24 -19.49 16.87
N LEU A 16 -24.13 -19.60 16.13
CA LEU A 16 -23.84 -18.75 15.00
C LEU A 16 -24.83 -18.98 13.84
N GLU A 17 -25.20 -20.24 13.54
CA GLU A 17 -26.22 -20.54 12.55
C GLU A 17 -27.57 -19.88 12.90
N THR A 18 -28.01 -20.00 14.15
CA THR A 18 -29.22 -19.34 14.63
C THR A 18 -29.15 -17.82 14.42
N ARG A 19 -28.00 -17.20 14.68
CA ARG A 19 -27.79 -15.76 14.48
C ARG A 19 -27.81 -15.37 12.99
N LEU A 20 -27.25 -16.18 12.10
CA LEU A 20 -27.31 -15.97 10.67
C LEU A 20 -28.74 -16.02 10.16
N GLU A 21 -29.55 -16.98 10.65
CA GLU A 21 -30.96 -17.08 10.30
C GLU A 21 -31.76 -15.86 10.76
N GLN A 22 -31.59 -15.46 12.03
CA GLN A 22 -32.25 -14.28 12.60
C GLN A 22 -31.94 -12.99 11.84
N ASN A 23 -30.72 -12.88 11.30
CA ASN A 23 -30.27 -11.73 10.54
C ASN A 23 -30.58 -11.83 9.02
N GLY A 24 -31.18 -12.94 8.55
CA GLY A 24 -31.44 -13.17 7.12
C GLY A 24 -30.15 -13.34 6.27
N GLN A 25 -29.04 -13.79 6.90
CA GLN A 25 -27.73 -13.87 6.27
C GLN A 25 -27.33 -15.31 5.86
N THR A 26 -28.18 -16.29 6.07
CA THR A 26 -27.88 -17.71 5.78
C THR A 26 -27.50 -17.94 4.33
N ALA A 27 -28.24 -17.36 3.37
CA ALA A 27 -27.93 -17.47 1.94
C ALA A 27 -26.59 -16.81 1.60
N LEU A 28 -26.37 -15.59 2.10
CA LEU A 28 -25.07 -14.91 1.92
C LEU A 28 -23.92 -15.80 2.39
N TYR A 29 -24.03 -16.37 3.59
CA TYR A 29 -23.00 -17.22 4.16
C TYR A 29 -22.77 -18.49 3.36
N ARG A 30 -23.85 -19.25 3.06
CA ARG A 30 -23.74 -20.58 2.44
C ARG A 30 -23.44 -20.53 0.95
N ASP A 31 -24.01 -19.56 0.24
CA ASP A 31 -23.97 -19.53 -1.22
C ASP A 31 -22.82 -18.66 -1.75
N ILE A 32 -22.29 -17.75 -0.94
CA ILE A 32 -21.24 -16.81 -1.35
C ILE A 32 -19.99 -16.94 -0.49
N GLU A 33 -20.09 -16.61 0.82
CA GLU A 33 -18.91 -16.47 1.66
C GLU A 33 -18.16 -17.79 1.90
N LEU A 34 -18.89 -18.87 2.15
CA LEU A 34 -18.28 -20.18 2.41
C LEU A 34 -17.61 -20.78 1.15
N PRO A 35 -18.23 -20.80 -0.03
CA PRO A 35 -17.56 -21.20 -1.27
C PRO A 35 -16.36 -20.32 -1.61
N LEU A 36 -16.44 -19.01 -1.35
CA LEU A 36 -15.37 -18.07 -1.61
C LEU A 36 -14.13 -18.38 -0.77
N CYS A 37 -14.27 -18.88 0.47
CA CYS A 37 -13.13 -19.31 1.30
C CYS A 37 -12.22 -20.30 0.57
N THR A 38 -12.81 -21.28 -0.13
CA THR A 38 -12.03 -22.29 -0.89
C THR A 38 -11.28 -21.64 -2.06
N VAL A 39 -11.92 -20.70 -2.76
CA VAL A 39 -11.29 -19.97 -3.87
C VAL A 39 -10.11 -19.16 -3.36
N LEU A 40 -10.29 -18.40 -2.28
CA LEU A 40 -9.23 -17.59 -1.70
C LEU A 40 -8.08 -18.44 -1.16
N ALA A 41 -8.37 -19.56 -0.50
CA ALA A 41 -7.36 -20.49 -0.03
C ALA A 41 -6.50 -21.06 -1.18
N ASN A 42 -7.10 -21.37 -2.32
CA ASN A 42 -6.37 -21.80 -3.51
C ASN A 42 -5.52 -20.65 -4.08
N MET A 43 -6.03 -19.43 -4.12
CA MET A 43 -5.28 -18.25 -4.58
C MET A 43 -4.07 -17.97 -3.66
N GLU A 44 -4.23 -18.10 -2.34
CA GLU A 44 -3.15 -17.97 -1.37
C GLU A 44 -2.10 -19.07 -1.57
N HIS A 45 -2.55 -20.30 -1.77
CA HIS A 45 -1.66 -21.45 -2.01
C HIS A 45 -0.88 -21.31 -3.32
N ASP A 46 -1.55 -20.93 -4.40
CA ASP A 46 -0.93 -20.77 -5.71
C ASP A 46 0.06 -19.58 -5.75
N GLY A 47 -0.22 -18.51 -5.03
CA GLY A 47 0.60 -17.32 -5.01
C GLY A 47 0.73 -16.65 -6.39
N PHE A 48 1.55 -15.61 -6.45
CA PHE A 48 1.80 -14.85 -7.66
C PHE A 48 3.30 -14.81 -7.96
N GLU A 49 3.70 -15.18 -9.19
CA GLU A 49 5.10 -15.20 -9.60
C GLU A 49 5.67 -13.79 -9.71
N VAL A 50 6.87 -13.59 -9.18
CA VAL A 50 7.52 -12.28 -9.11
C VAL A 50 8.94 -12.36 -9.64
N ASN A 51 9.24 -11.54 -10.63
CA ASN A 51 10.58 -11.35 -11.15
C ASN A 51 11.44 -10.58 -10.16
N THR A 52 12.15 -11.31 -9.31
CA THR A 52 12.99 -10.74 -8.25
C THR A 52 14.20 -9.98 -8.79
N GLU A 53 14.73 -10.38 -9.96
CA GLU A 53 15.84 -9.68 -10.62
C GLU A 53 15.37 -8.32 -11.12
N PHE A 54 14.21 -8.27 -11.75
CA PHE A 54 13.60 -6.99 -12.15
C PHE A 54 13.39 -6.06 -10.94
N LEU A 55 12.87 -6.58 -9.81
CA LEU A 55 12.67 -5.77 -8.61
C LEU A 55 14.00 -5.23 -8.05
N LYS A 56 15.06 -6.03 -8.02
CA LYS A 56 16.38 -5.59 -7.57
C LYS A 56 16.94 -4.49 -8.46
N ASN A 57 16.94 -4.71 -9.78
CA ASN A 57 17.41 -3.73 -10.76
C ASN A 57 16.60 -2.42 -10.70
N PHE A 58 15.29 -2.54 -10.46
CA PHE A 58 14.43 -1.36 -10.28
C PHE A 58 14.74 -0.64 -8.96
N GLY A 59 15.01 -1.40 -7.88
CA GLY A 59 15.45 -0.85 -6.60
C GLY A 59 16.76 -0.05 -6.70
N GLU A 60 17.75 -0.54 -7.43
CA GLU A 60 19.03 0.15 -7.65
C GLU A 60 18.86 1.48 -8.39
N LYS A 61 17.95 1.51 -9.38
CA LYS A 61 17.62 2.78 -10.07
C LYS A 61 16.99 3.78 -9.10
N LEU A 62 16.05 3.32 -8.26
CA LEU A 62 15.44 4.18 -7.24
C LEU A 62 16.48 4.68 -6.22
N ASP A 63 17.46 3.85 -5.83
CA ASP A 63 18.55 4.28 -4.94
C ASP A 63 19.37 5.42 -5.54
N THR A 64 19.65 5.35 -6.84
CA THR A 64 20.36 6.43 -7.57
C THR A 64 19.52 7.73 -7.55
N GLU A 65 18.24 7.66 -7.90
CA GLU A 65 17.36 8.82 -7.91
C GLU A 65 17.16 9.41 -6.48
N ILE A 66 17.07 8.56 -5.45
CA ILE A 66 17.00 8.97 -4.04
C ILE A 66 18.29 9.68 -3.62
N ALA A 67 19.46 9.18 -4.05
CA ALA A 67 20.74 9.81 -3.77
C ALA A 67 20.86 11.19 -4.44
N ASP A 68 20.40 11.32 -5.68
CA ASP A 68 20.37 12.60 -6.41
C ASP A 68 19.45 13.62 -5.71
N CYS A 69 18.24 13.20 -5.31
CA CYS A 69 17.34 14.06 -4.52
C CYS A 69 17.97 14.46 -3.19
N THR A 70 18.64 13.53 -2.50
CA THR A 70 19.31 13.79 -1.23
C THR A 70 20.40 14.82 -1.38
N ALA A 71 21.27 14.67 -2.38
CA ALA A 71 22.34 15.62 -2.67
C ALA A 71 21.80 17.02 -3.00
N ALA A 72 20.73 17.08 -3.79
CA ALA A 72 20.05 18.34 -4.12
C ALA A 72 19.46 19.01 -2.85
N ILE A 73 18.79 18.25 -1.99
CA ILE A 73 18.22 18.76 -0.73
C ILE A 73 19.31 19.35 0.15
N TYR A 74 20.45 18.65 0.33
CA TYR A 74 21.55 19.14 1.15
C TYR A 74 22.24 20.36 0.53
N LEU A 75 22.34 20.41 -0.80
CA LEU A 75 22.87 21.58 -1.50
C LEU A 75 22.03 22.83 -1.24
N TYR A 76 20.69 22.72 -1.35
CA TYR A 76 19.78 23.84 -1.09
C TYR A 76 19.70 24.21 0.37
N ALA A 77 19.76 23.24 1.29
CA ALA A 77 19.77 23.49 2.74
C ALA A 77 21.12 24.06 3.23
N GLY A 78 22.20 23.86 2.48
CA GLY A 78 23.56 24.27 2.88
C GLY A 78 24.25 23.35 3.87
N HIS A 79 23.60 22.29 4.35
CA HIS A 79 24.14 21.28 5.27
C HIS A 79 23.36 19.97 5.22
N GLU A 80 23.95 18.92 5.76
CA GLU A 80 23.31 17.61 5.91
C GLU A 80 22.41 17.56 7.14
N PHE A 81 21.27 16.88 7.03
CA PHE A 81 20.34 16.62 8.12
C PHE A 81 19.51 15.34 7.83
N ASN A 82 18.79 14.84 8.82
CA ASN A 82 17.94 13.68 8.60
C ASN A 82 16.61 14.09 7.91
N ILE A 83 16.53 13.90 6.58
CA ILE A 83 15.35 14.23 5.75
C ILE A 83 14.10 13.46 6.20
N ASN A 84 14.26 12.25 6.75
CA ASN A 84 13.15 11.45 7.29
C ASN A 84 12.64 11.94 8.64
N SER A 85 13.38 12.80 9.33
CA SER A 85 12.93 13.44 10.56
C SER A 85 12.04 14.63 10.22
N THR A 86 10.74 14.48 10.40
CA THR A 86 9.77 15.57 10.17
C THR A 86 10.11 16.85 10.96
N LYS A 87 10.73 16.70 12.16
CA LYS A 87 11.16 17.81 13.00
C LYS A 87 12.35 18.56 12.39
N GLN A 88 13.40 17.83 11.95
CA GLN A 88 14.57 18.44 11.33
C GLN A 88 14.23 19.09 10.00
N LEU A 89 13.47 18.37 9.16
CA LEU A 89 13.00 18.91 7.88
C LEU A 89 12.18 20.18 8.08
N ALA A 90 11.29 20.20 9.08
CA ALA A 90 10.50 21.40 9.38
C ALA A 90 11.37 22.58 9.83
N ALA A 91 12.40 22.35 10.66
CA ALA A 91 13.34 23.39 11.09
C ALA A 91 14.10 23.95 9.88
N VAL A 92 14.65 23.08 9.03
CA VAL A 92 15.38 23.52 7.82
C VAL A 92 14.47 24.36 6.90
N LEU A 93 13.29 23.86 6.55
CA LEU A 93 12.42 24.55 5.60
C LEU A 93 11.84 25.87 6.14
N PHE A 94 11.42 25.90 7.41
CA PHE A 94 10.60 27.00 7.93
C PHE A 94 11.32 27.93 8.92
N ASP A 95 12.35 27.44 9.63
CA ASP A 95 13.12 28.27 10.58
C ASP A 95 14.44 28.76 9.95
N GLU A 96 15.16 27.91 9.18
CA GLU A 96 16.45 28.28 8.58
C GLU A 96 16.29 28.95 7.21
N MET A 97 15.56 28.30 6.30
CA MET A 97 15.30 28.83 4.94
C MET A 97 14.15 29.85 4.90
N CYS A 98 13.36 29.97 5.99
CA CYS A 98 12.26 30.92 6.11
C CYS A 98 11.21 30.78 5.00
N LEU A 99 10.96 29.60 4.48
CA LEU A 99 9.96 29.38 3.43
C LEU A 99 8.54 29.71 3.94
N PRO A 100 7.64 30.18 3.08
CA PRO A 100 6.31 30.62 3.48
C PRO A 100 5.47 29.44 3.98
N TYR A 101 5.03 29.50 5.24
CA TYR A 101 4.17 28.48 5.82
C TYR A 101 2.70 28.87 5.71
N PRO A 102 1.79 27.97 5.27
CA PRO A 102 0.37 28.26 5.12
C PRO A 102 -0.29 28.68 6.45
N LYS A 103 -0.99 29.83 6.45
CA LYS A 103 -1.63 30.40 7.64
C LYS A 103 -2.61 29.41 8.30
N GLY A 104 -2.60 29.34 9.62
CA GLY A 104 -3.57 28.57 10.41
C GLY A 104 -3.31 27.07 10.49
N LYS A 105 -2.18 26.55 9.98
CA LYS A 105 -1.88 25.11 9.93
C LYS A 105 -0.78 24.65 10.90
N LYS A 106 -0.27 25.52 11.77
CA LYS A 106 0.67 25.08 12.82
C LYS A 106 0.00 24.06 13.73
N THR A 107 0.65 22.91 13.92
CA THR A 107 0.21 21.92 14.89
C THR A 107 0.67 22.28 16.30
N LYS A 108 0.12 21.62 17.33
CA LYS A 108 0.58 21.79 18.72
C LYS A 108 2.07 21.47 18.90
N THR A 109 2.66 20.70 17.99
CA THR A 109 4.05 20.24 18.00
C THR A 109 4.98 21.01 17.05
N GLY A 110 4.48 22.04 16.35
CA GLY A 110 5.26 22.86 15.42
C GLY A 110 4.75 22.83 13.98
N TYR A 111 5.64 23.02 13.01
CA TYR A 111 5.32 22.97 11.59
C TYR A 111 5.07 21.55 11.11
N SER A 112 4.02 21.36 10.32
CA SER A 112 3.77 20.10 9.62
C SER A 112 4.52 20.08 8.29
N THR A 113 5.12 18.95 7.95
CA THR A 113 5.72 18.70 6.63
C THR A 113 4.92 17.66 5.82
N ALA A 114 3.62 17.52 6.09
CA ALA A 114 2.75 16.65 5.32
C ALA A 114 2.69 17.08 3.85
N ASN A 115 2.44 16.16 2.93
CA ASN A 115 2.50 16.44 1.48
C ASN A 115 1.56 17.57 1.06
N ASP A 116 0.34 17.62 1.64
CA ASP A 116 -0.63 18.70 1.37
C ASP A 116 -0.13 20.09 1.79
N ILE A 117 0.79 20.14 2.76
CA ILE A 117 1.45 21.38 3.19
C ILE A 117 2.59 21.72 2.24
N LEU A 118 3.45 20.74 1.90
CA LEU A 118 4.56 20.96 0.98
C LEU A 118 4.08 21.39 -0.42
N GLU A 119 2.99 20.83 -0.92
CA GLU A 119 2.37 21.26 -2.17
C GLU A 119 1.93 22.74 -2.12
N LYS A 120 1.34 23.18 -1.01
CA LYS A 120 0.98 24.60 -0.83
C LYS A 120 2.19 25.52 -0.71
N VAL A 121 3.28 25.04 -0.08
CA VAL A 121 4.55 25.78 -0.02
C VAL A 121 5.15 25.89 -1.41
N ARG A 122 5.18 24.82 -2.18
CA ARG A 122 5.62 24.80 -3.58
C ARG A 122 4.89 25.85 -4.41
N ASP A 123 3.56 25.87 -4.33
CA ASP A 123 2.72 26.82 -5.07
C ASP A 123 2.94 28.29 -4.64
N ALA A 124 3.47 28.51 -3.43
CA ALA A 124 3.69 29.84 -2.86
C ALA A 124 5.10 30.40 -3.11
N CYS A 125 6.14 29.56 -3.32
CA CYS A 125 7.51 30.06 -3.40
C CYS A 125 8.37 29.45 -4.52
N GLU A 126 7.90 28.44 -5.24
CA GLU A 126 8.64 27.76 -6.34
C GLU A 126 10.10 27.39 -5.98
N ASP A 127 10.37 27.09 -4.69
CA ASP A 127 11.71 26.73 -4.23
C ASP A 127 12.04 25.26 -4.60
N PRO A 128 13.14 24.99 -5.31
CA PRO A 128 13.47 23.65 -5.78
C PRO A 128 13.64 22.59 -4.67
N ILE A 129 13.94 22.98 -3.42
CA ILE A 129 14.07 22.03 -2.31
C ILE A 129 12.76 21.30 -2.07
N ILE A 130 11.62 21.96 -2.26
CA ILE A 130 10.29 21.38 -2.00
C ILE A 130 10.01 20.25 -2.97
N ASP A 131 10.28 20.44 -4.26
CA ASP A 131 10.09 19.39 -5.27
C ASP A 131 10.99 18.19 -4.99
N ASN A 132 12.26 18.43 -4.62
CA ASN A 132 13.20 17.38 -4.24
C ASN A 132 12.75 16.62 -2.99
N VAL A 133 12.19 17.28 -1.99
CA VAL A 133 11.66 16.62 -0.78
C VAL A 133 10.42 15.77 -1.10
N ILE A 134 9.52 16.27 -1.94
CA ILE A 134 8.33 15.52 -2.37
C ILE A 134 8.75 14.29 -3.16
N GLU A 135 9.66 14.43 -4.12
CA GLU A 135 10.15 13.32 -4.93
C GLU A 135 10.95 12.30 -4.09
N TYR A 136 11.86 12.76 -3.21
CA TYR A 136 12.56 11.92 -2.27
C TYR A 136 11.61 11.02 -1.45
N ARG A 137 10.55 11.60 -0.90
CA ARG A 137 9.55 10.84 -0.12
C ARG A 137 8.80 9.83 -0.95
N LYS A 138 8.43 10.20 -2.17
CA LYS A 138 7.72 9.32 -3.11
C LYS A 138 8.59 8.12 -3.48
N LEU A 139 9.84 8.35 -3.86
CA LEU A 139 10.81 7.31 -4.23
C LEU A 139 11.16 6.42 -3.04
N SER A 140 11.47 7.01 -1.88
CA SER A 140 11.79 6.27 -0.66
C SER A 140 10.64 5.39 -0.19
N LYS A 141 9.40 5.89 -0.26
CA LYS A 141 8.21 5.09 0.07
C LYS A 141 8.03 3.96 -0.94
N LEU A 142 8.19 4.22 -2.23
CA LEU A 142 8.07 3.21 -3.27
C LEU A 142 9.10 2.09 -3.04
N LYS A 143 10.37 2.46 -2.82
CA LYS A 143 11.43 1.50 -2.57
C LYS A 143 11.19 0.69 -1.30
N SER A 144 11.04 1.35 -0.16
CA SER A 144 10.94 0.66 1.14
C SER A 144 9.68 -0.21 1.26
N THR A 145 8.53 0.30 0.79
CA THR A 145 7.25 -0.40 0.97
C THR A 145 7.06 -1.49 -0.09
N TYR A 146 7.36 -1.18 -1.35
CA TYR A 146 7.03 -2.09 -2.45
C TYR A 146 8.23 -2.90 -2.93
N ILE A 147 9.43 -2.31 -3.12
CA ILE A 147 10.57 -3.11 -3.57
C ILE A 147 11.10 -3.99 -2.43
N ASP A 148 11.59 -3.35 -1.36
CA ASP A 148 12.20 -4.07 -0.24
C ASP A 148 11.15 -4.89 0.53
N GLY A 149 9.92 -4.37 0.61
CA GLY A 149 8.80 -5.06 1.25
C GLY A 149 8.39 -6.32 0.51
N LEU A 150 8.25 -6.28 -0.82
CA LEU A 150 7.90 -7.43 -1.63
C LEU A 150 9.04 -8.45 -1.68
N LEU A 151 10.29 -8.02 -1.90
CA LEU A 151 11.45 -8.93 -1.92
C LEU A 151 11.59 -9.77 -0.65
N LYS A 152 11.22 -9.21 0.52
CA LYS A 152 11.22 -9.94 1.80
C LYS A 152 10.10 -10.96 1.92
N LYS A 153 9.06 -10.87 1.09
CA LYS A 153 7.87 -11.72 1.14
C LYS A 153 7.82 -12.74 0.00
N VAL A 154 8.80 -12.72 -0.91
CA VAL A 154 8.95 -13.77 -1.92
C VAL A 154 9.35 -15.06 -1.25
N GLY A 155 8.57 -16.12 -1.48
CA GLY A 155 8.84 -17.46 -1.00
C GLY A 155 10.02 -18.14 -1.72
N GLU A 156 10.41 -19.31 -1.25
CA GLU A 156 11.47 -20.14 -1.88
C GLU A 156 11.08 -20.59 -3.30
N ASP A 157 9.79 -20.63 -3.59
CA ASP A 157 9.21 -20.94 -4.90
C ASP A 157 9.18 -19.75 -5.88
N GLY A 158 9.72 -18.59 -5.48
CA GLY A 158 9.74 -17.38 -6.29
C GLY A 158 8.41 -16.60 -6.34
N ARG A 159 7.46 -16.93 -5.45
CA ARG A 159 6.12 -16.35 -5.44
C ARG A 159 5.84 -15.57 -4.18
N ILE A 160 4.87 -14.69 -4.30
CA ILE A 160 4.27 -14.00 -3.16
C ILE A 160 2.92 -14.64 -2.85
N HIS A 161 2.76 -15.08 -1.60
CA HIS A 161 1.55 -15.62 -1.05
C HIS A 161 0.95 -14.59 -0.09
N THR A 162 0.01 -13.80 -0.59
CA THR A 162 -0.73 -12.85 0.25
C THR A 162 -1.81 -13.58 1.04
N VAL A 163 -2.24 -13.02 2.13
CA VAL A 163 -3.40 -13.51 2.89
C VAL A 163 -4.61 -12.67 2.56
N PHE A 164 -5.70 -13.31 2.13
CA PHE A 164 -6.98 -12.64 1.86
C PHE A 164 -7.90 -12.69 3.07
N THR A 165 -8.52 -11.56 3.41
CA THR A 165 -9.45 -11.48 4.53
C THR A 165 -10.82 -11.03 4.06
N GLN A 166 -11.86 -11.83 4.38
CA GLN A 166 -13.25 -11.57 4.00
C GLN A 166 -14.01 -10.72 5.04
N THR A 167 -13.57 -10.73 6.30
CA THR A 167 -14.34 -10.23 7.44
C THR A 167 -13.87 -8.87 7.99
N VAL A 168 -12.85 -8.25 7.38
CA VAL A 168 -12.27 -7.00 7.87
C VAL A 168 -13.06 -5.78 7.41
N THR A 169 -13.59 -5.78 6.19
CA THR A 169 -14.31 -4.64 5.64
C THR A 169 -15.81 -4.75 5.92
N GLN A 170 -16.44 -3.64 6.29
CA GLN A 170 -17.90 -3.60 6.49
C GLN A 170 -18.68 -3.66 5.17
N THR A 171 -18.03 -3.44 4.05
CA THR A 171 -18.64 -3.36 2.72
C THR A 171 -18.67 -4.69 1.98
N GLY A 172 -18.15 -5.79 2.57
CA GLY A 172 -18.00 -7.08 1.90
C GLY A 172 -16.81 -7.13 0.90
N ARG A 173 -16.00 -6.06 0.81
CA ARG A 173 -14.77 -6.11 0.01
C ARG A 173 -13.74 -7.01 0.68
N ILE A 174 -13.01 -7.78 -0.13
CA ILE A 174 -11.87 -8.57 0.34
C ILE A 174 -10.68 -7.63 0.53
N SER A 175 -9.91 -7.81 1.60
CA SER A 175 -8.63 -7.14 1.78
C SER A 175 -7.47 -8.14 1.68
N SER A 176 -6.29 -7.62 1.33
CA SER A 176 -5.06 -8.39 1.17
C SER A 176 -4.04 -7.91 2.20
N THR A 177 -3.38 -8.86 2.88
CA THR A 177 -2.36 -8.57 3.90
C THR A 177 -1.16 -9.50 3.73
N GLU A 178 -0.01 -9.10 4.22
CA GLU A 178 1.24 -9.87 4.29
C GLU A 178 1.77 -10.49 2.98
N PRO A 179 1.97 -9.70 1.93
CA PRO A 179 1.89 -8.24 1.83
C PRO A 179 0.53 -7.75 1.35
N ASN A 180 0.22 -6.48 1.59
CA ASN A 180 -0.96 -5.86 0.98
C ASN A 180 -0.67 -5.51 -0.49
N LEU A 181 -1.16 -6.32 -1.41
CA LEU A 181 -0.99 -6.14 -2.85
C LEU A 181 -1.96 -5.11 -3.45
N GLN A 182 -3.05 -4.79 -2.74
CA GLN A 182 -4.06 -3.82 -3.22
C GLN A 182 -3.55 -2.38 -3.20
N ASN A 183 -2.51 -2.09 -2.41
CA ASN A 183 -1.93 -0.76 -2.28
C ASN A 183 -0.86 -0.45 -3.34
N ILE A 184 -0.56 -1.37 -4.25
CA ILE A 184 0.41 -1.12 -5.35
C ILE A 184 -0.13 0.01 -6.22
N PRO A 185 0.63 1.12 -6.42
CA PRO A 185 0.16 2.25 -7.18
C PRO A 185 -0.21 1.88 -8.62
N VAL A 186 -1.36 2.34 -9.11
CA VAL A 186 -1.84 2.05 -10.48
C VAL A 186 -1.65 3.24 -11.40
N ARG A 187 -1.83 4.46 -10.86
CA ARG A 187 -1.91 5.69 -11.66
C ARG A 187 -0.57 6.31 -12.00
N THR A 188 0.46 6.05 -11.17
CA THR A 188 1.79 6.62 -11.37
C THR A 188 2.62 5.78 -12.35
N GLU A 189 3.54 6.41 -13.09
CA GLU A 189 4.44 5.70 -14.01
C GLU A 189 5.31 4.67 -13.26
N LEU A 190 5.86 5.04 -12.11
CA LEU A 190 6.65 4.15 -11.26
C LEU A 190 5.83 2.95 -10.77
N GLY A 191 4.54 3.16 -10.44
CA GLY A 191 3.65 2.06 -10.07
C GLY A 191 3.36 1.12 -11.23
N ARG A 192 3.20 1.65 -12.44
CA ARG A 192 3.07 0.83 -13.67
C ARG A 192 4.34 0.02 -13.96
N GLN A 193 5.51 0.60 -13.72
CA GLN A 193 6.78 -0.13 -13.85
C GLN A 193 6.89 -1.24 -12.80
N LEU A 194 6.56 -0.96 -11.55
CA LEU A 194 6.55 -1.96 -10.48
C LEU A 194 5.68 -3.17 -10.82
N ARG A 195 4.52 -2.95 -11.44
CA ARG A 195 3.61 -4.04 -11.85
C ARG A 195 4.20 -5.00 -12.86
N LYS A 196 5.22 -4.60 -13.64
CA LYS A 196 5.93 -5.48 -14.58
C LYS A 196 6.73 -6.57 -13.87
N ALA A 197 6.95 -6.45 -12.57
CA ALA A 197 7.57 -7.51 -11.77
C ALA A 197 6.66 -8.71 -11.57
N PHE A 198 5.34 -8.56 -11.73
CA PHE A 198 4.39 -9.66 -11.61
C PHE A 198 4.19 -10.30 -12.97
N GLU A 199 4.59 -11.54 -13.09
CA GLU A 199 4.63 -12.27 -14.35
C GLU A 199 3.69 -13.47 -14.32
N ALA A 200 3.24 -13.89 -15.51
CA ALA A 200 2.53 -15.16 -15.63
C ALA A 200 3.53 -16.31 -15.53
N ARG A 201 3.10 -17.41 -14.92
CA ARG A 201 3.85 -18.67 -14.93
C ARG A 201 4.15 -19.10 -16.37
N GLU A 202 5.26 -19.81 -16.58
CA GLU A 202 5.60 -20.35 -17.90
C GLU A 202 4.43 -21.15 -18.49
N GLY A 203 4.09 -20.86 -19.73
CA GLY A 203 2.92 -21.46 -20.41
C GLY A 203 1.57 -20.90 -20.02
N CYS A 204 1.51 -19.90 -19.13
CA CYS A 204 0.30 -19.22 -18.70
C CYS A 204 0.22 -17.77 -19.23
N THR A 205 -0.96 -17.19 -19.15
CA THR A 205 -1.20 -15.79 -19.50
C THR A 205 -2.01 -15.13 -18.39
N LEU A 206 -1.63 -13.90 -18.01
CA LEU A 206 -2.42 -13.09 -17.09
C LEU A 206 -3.69 -12.61 -17.82
N ILE A 207 -4.84 -12.84 -17.20
CA ILE A 207 -6.12 -12.36 -17.67
C ILE A 207 -6.64 -11.39 -16.61
N ASP A 208 -6.94 -10.15 -17.02
CA ASP A 208 -7.60 -9.15 -16.20
C ASP A 208 -9.06 -9.01 -16.70
N ALA A 209 -10.01 -9.22 -15.80
CA ALA A 209 -11.43 -9.07 -16.08
C ALA A 209 -12.11 -8.31 -14.96
N ASP A 210 -12.64 -7.14 -15.26
CA ASP A 210 -13.32 -6.27 -14.31
C ASP A 210 -14.65 -5.76 -14.85
N TYR A 211 -15.63 -5.61 -13.97
CA TYR A 211 -16.93 -5.01 -14.33
C TYR A 211 -16.82 -3.49 -14.40
N SER A 212 -17.02 -2.94 -15.58
CA SER A 212 -17.06 -1.49 -15.74
C SER A 212 -18.24 -0.87 -14.98
N GLN A 213 -17.94 0.02 -14.02
CA GLN A 213 -18.92 0.87 -13.31
C GLN A 213 -20.05 0.07 -12.61
N ILE A 214 -19.68 -1.03 -11.94
CA ILE A 214 -20.68 -1.94 -11.34
C ILE A 214 -21.57 -1.23 -10.31
N GLU A 215 -21.03 -0.30 -9.52
CA GLU A 215 -21.78 0.47 -8.53
C GLU A 215 -22.88 1.31 -9.17
N LEU A 216 -22.62 1.94 -10.31
CA LEU A 216 -23.62 2.70 -11.05
C LEU A 216 -24.68 1.79 -11.66
N ARG A 217 -24.29 0.61 -12.14
CA ARG A 217 -25.23 -0.38 -12.71
C ARG A 217 -26.17 -0.91 -11.65
N VAL A 218 -25.63 -1.26 -10.46
CA VAL A 218 -26.47 -1.74 -9.34
C VAL A 218 -27.33 -0.62 -8.76
N GLY A 219 -26.82 0.61 -8.67
CA GLY A 219 -27.58 1.76 -8.17
C GLY A 219 -28.64 2.31 -9.12
N SER A 220 -28.71 1.82 -10.38
CA SER A 220 -29.72 2.22 -11.37
C SER A 220 -30.93 1.27 -11.41
N TRP A 221 -30.95 0.23 -10.59
CA TRP A 221 -32.05 -0.67 -10.34
C TRP A 221 -32.83 -0.24 -9.11
#